data_5da5e40da5967cfe6ee224552844475c
#
_entry.id   5da5e40da5967cfe6ee224552844475c
#
_cell.length_a   1.000
_cell.length_b   1.000
_cell.length_c   1.000
_cell.angle_alpha   90.00
_cell.angle_beta   90.00
_cell.angle_gamma   90.00
#
_symmetry.space_group_name_H-M   'P 1'
#
loop_
_entity.id
_entity.type
_entity.pdbx_description
1 polymer ?
#
loop_
_entity_poly.entity_id
_entity_poly.type
_entity_poly.pdbx_seq_one_letter_code
_entity_poly.pdbx_strand_id
1 'polypeptide(L)'
;MLAASAFAVPAKRVKRQVQQPDGSVLTVMLRGDENFHYTSTEDGQPLVQRADGAYCYATLDAGGMLTASSQVAHNEGSRGAAEQAFLSYYSAEAQKVRSLGMERAKQRNAHRIARLAKRNAMDAAGKPMMREIMAGATGGEGIGVTGKRKGLVILVNFKDKQMQSKHS
;
A
#
# COMPACT_ATOMS: atom_id res chain seq x y z
N MET A 1 11.14 24.71 10.30
CA MET A 1 10.38 23.45 10.41
C MET A 1 10.80 22.54 9.26
N LEU A 2 11.53 21.48 9.56
CA LEU A 2 11.90 20.46 8.57
C LEU A 2 10.70 19.51 8.40
N ALA A 3 10.08 19.56 7.24
CA ALA A 3 9.07 18.57 6.87
C ALA A 3 9.79 17.26 6.54
N ALA A 4 9.68 16.26 7.39
CA ALA A 4 10.12 14.92 7.09
C ALA A 4 9.21 14.33 5.99
N SER A 5 9.73 14.21 4.79
CA SER A 5 9.05 13.51 3.69
C SER A 5 9.10 12.02 4.00
N ALA A 6 8.00 11.44 4.42
CA ALA A 6 7.86 9.99 4.48
C ALA A 6 7.75 9.45 3.06
N PHE A 7 8.81 8.84 2.57
CA PHE A 7 8.78 8.10 1.30
C PHE A 7 8.11 6.75 1.54
N ALA A 8 7.09 6.44 0.71
CA ALA A 8 6.55 5.11 0.63
C ALA A 8 7.66 4.11 0.25
N VAL A 9 7.78 3.01 0.97
CA VAL A 9 8.77 1.98 0.66
C VAL A 9 8.25 1.19 -0.56
N PRO A 10 8.96 1.22 -1.69
CA PRO A 10 8.54 0.46 -2.87
C PRO A 10 8.57 -1.04 -2.57
N ALA A 11 7.58 -1.78 -3.06
CA ALA A 11 7.53 -3.23 -2.94
C ALA A 11 8.79 -3.85 -3.56
N LYS A 12 9.40 -4.83 -2.86
CA LYS A 12 10.56 -5.56 -3.38
C LYS A 12 10.15 -6.25 -4.69
N ARG A 13 10.84 -5.96 -5.77
CA ARG A 13 10.59 -6.53 -7.09
C ARG A 13 11.09 -7.97 -7.13
N VAL A 14 10.23 -8.90 -6.74
CA VAL A 14 10.53 -10.34 -6.81
C VAL A 14 9.92 -10.90 -8.10
N LYS A 15 10.75 -11.52 -8.93
CA LYS A 15 10.30 -12.28 -10.10
C LYS A 15 9.85 -13.66 -9.65
N ARG A 16 8.71 -14.12 -10.14
CA ARG A 16 8.19 -15.45 -9.92
C ARG A 16 7.72 -16.04 -11.24
N GLN A 17 8.10 -17.28 -11.52
CA GLN A 17 7.57 -18.03 -12.63
C GLN A 17 6.31 -18.78 -12.19
N VAL A 18 5.28 -18.72 -13.01
CA VAL A 18 4.01 -19.42 -12.81
C VAL A 18 3.66 -20.19 -14.08
N GLN A 19 3.19 -21.42 -13.91
CA GLN A 19 2.65 -22.20 -15.01
C GLN A 19 1.18 -21.85 -15.19
N GLN A 20 0.78 -21.57 -16.41
CA GLN A 20 -0.60 -21.24 -16.76
C GLN A 20 -1.38 -22.48 -17.15
N PRO A 21 -2.73 -22.45 -17.16
CA PRO A 21 -3.57 -23.57 -17.55
C PRO A 21 -3.35 -24.07 -18.99
N ASP A 22 -2.89 -23.20 -19.88
CA ASP A 22 -2.51 -23.53 -21.25
C ASP A 22 -1.14 -24.22 -21.39
N GLY A 23 -0.45 -24.43 -20.25
CA GLY A 23 0.88 -25.04 -20.19
C GLY A 23 2.03 -24.06 -20.39
N SER A 24 1.77 -22.80 -20.73
CA SER A 24 2.81 -21.77 -20.85
C SER A 24 3.38 -21.37 -19.49
N VAL A 25 4.62 -20.86 -19.49
CA VAL A 25 5.27 -20.31 -18.29
C VAL A 25 5.31 -18.80 -18.40
N LEU A 26 4.73 -18.13 -17.41
CA LEU A 26 4.71 -16.68 -17.34
C LEU A 26 5.59 -16.19 -16.18
N THR A 27 6.44 -15.21 -16.44
CA THR A 27 7.19 -14.50 -15.40
C THR A 27 6.38 -13.33 -14.90
N VAL A 28 6.00 -13.37 -13.61
CA VAL A 28 5.21 -12.33 -12.96
C VAL A 28 6.03 -11.58 -11.94
N MET A 29 5.69 -10.31 -11.74
CA MET A 29 6.33 -9.42 -10.77
C MET A 29 5.26 -8.70 -9.96
N LEU A 30 5.50 -8.51 -8.66
CA LEU A 30 4.70 -7.62 -7.84
C LEU A 30 5.19 -6.18 -8.01
N ARG A 31 4.27 -5.25 -8.28
CA ARG A 31 4.53 -3.81 -8.43
C ARG A 31 3.59 -2.99 -7.55
N GLY A 32 4.02 -1.78 -7.23
CA GLY A 32 3.23 -0.84 -6.43
C GLY A 32 3.85 -0.55 -5.07
N ASP A 33 3.03 -0.03 -4.17
CA ASP A 33 3.40 0.42 -2.83
C ASP A 33 2.32 0.00 -1.80
N GLU A 34 2.39 0.54 -0.59
CA GLU A 34 1.41 0.27 0.47
C GLU A 34 -0.01 0.76 0.16
N ASN A 35 -0.18 1.66 -0.80
CA ASN A 35 -1.48 2.19 -1.20
C ASN A 35 -2.18 1.29 -2.22
N PHE A 36 -1.39 0.74 -3.13
CA PHE A 36 -1.87 -0.12 -4.20
C PHE A 36 -0.74 -0.99 -4.76
N HIS A 37 -0.99 -2.28 -4.81
CA HIS A 37 -0.09 -3.23 -5.44
C HIS A 37 -0.85 -4.10 -6.43
N TYR A 38 -0.17 -4.53 -7.48
CA TYR A 38 -0.70 -5.39 -8.53
C TYR A 38 0.38 -6.29 -9.11
N THR A 39 -0.05 -7.41 -9.68
CA THR A 39 0.84 -8.29 -10.43
C THR A 39 1.04 -7.75 -11.84
N SER A 40 2.23 -7.89 -12.40
CA SER A 40 2.54 -7.48 -13.77
C SER A 40 3.40 -8.53 -14.47
N THR A 41 3.44 -8.47 -15.79
CA THR A 41 4.48 -9.10 -16.60
C THR A 41 5.84 -8.44 -16.34
N GLU A 42 6.93 -9.01 -16.84
CA GLU A 42 8.27 -8.46 -16.71
C GLU A 42 8.40 -7.08 -17.38
N ASP A 43 7.81 -6.90 -18.56
CA ASP A 43 7.71 -5.61 -19.27
C ASP A 43 6.69 -4.63 -18.67
N GLY A 44 6.02 -5.03 -17.56
CA GLY A 44 5.21 -4.13 -16.74
C GLY A 44 3.74 -4.03 -17.11
N GLN A 45 3.20 -4.95 -17.91
CA GLN A 45 1.77 -4.97 -18.19
C GLN A 45 1.00 -5.49 -16.95
N PRO A 46 -0.02 -4.78 -16.47
CA PRO A 46 -0.80 -5.20 -15.31
C PRO A 46 -1.56 -6.49 -15.57
N LEU A 47 -1.61 -7.36 -14.57
CA LEU A 47 -2.23 -8.67 -14.64
C LEU A 47 -3.24 -8.88 -13.51
N VAL A 48 -4.29 -9.65 -13.82
CA VAL A 48 -5.23 -10.23 -12.85
C VAL A 48 -5.32 -11.72 -13.09
N GLN A 49 -5.31 -12.50 -12.01
CA GLN A 49 -5.53 -13.93 -12.11
C GLN A 49 -7.03 -14.22 -12.17
N ARG A 50 -7.46 -14.95 -13.17
CA ARG A 50 -8.83 -15.43 -13.36
C ARG A 50 -9.10 -16.63 -12.47
N ALA A 51 -10.36 -17.01 -12.27
CA ALA A 51 -10.76 -18.11 -11.40
C ALA A 51 -10.21 -19.48 -11.83
N ASP A 52 -9.95 -19.67 -13.13
CA ASP A 52 -9.32 -20.87 -13.68
C ASP A 52 -7.78 -20.92 -13.49
N GLY A 53 -7.21 -19.90 -12.85
CA GLY A 53 -5.78 -19.79 -12.59
C GLY A 53 -4.99 -19.06 -13.68
N ALA A 54 -5.58 -18.75 -14.84
CA ALA A 54 -4.92 -18.02 -15.90
C ALA A 54 -4.65 -16.56 -15.52
N TYR A 55 -3.46 -16.06 -15.82
CA TYR A 55 -3.15 -14.66 -15.74
C TYR A 55 -3.55 -13.95 -17.03
N CYS A 56 -4.45 -12.98 -16.90
CA CYS A 56 -4.94 -12.16 -18.01
C CYS A 56 -4.52 -10.70 -17.80
N TYR A 57 -4.51 -9.91 -18.86
CA TYR A 57 -4.29 -8.48 -18.74
C TYR A 57 -5.40 -7.84 -17.89
N ALA A 58 -5.01 -6.95 -16.96
CA ALA A 58 -5.93 -6.30 -16.04
C ALA A 58 -6.71 -5.18 -16.74
N THR A 59 -8.02 -5.15 -16.56
CA THR A 59 -8.89 -4.05 -16.97
C THR A 59 -9.63 -3.48 -15.77
N LEU A 60 -10.34 -2.37 -15.95
CA LEU A 60 -11.21 -1.80 -14.93
C LEU A 60 -12.66 -2.05 -15.32
N ASP A 61 -13.45 -2.53 -14.38
CA ASP A 61 -14.88 -2.59 -14.53
C ASP A 61 -15.54 -1.18 -14.38
N ALA A 62 -16.85 -1.10 -14.56
CA ALA A 62 -17.60 0.13 -14.41
C ALA A 62 -17.49 0.77 -13.00
N GLY A 63 -17.16 -0.03 -11.99
CA GLY A 63 -16.92 0.42 -10.61
C GLY A 63 -15.47 0.82 -10.34
N GLY A 64 -14.57 0.74 -11.32
CA GLY A 64 -13.13 1.01 -11.16
C GLY A 64 -12.38 -0.08 -10.41
N MET A 65 -12.94 -1.29 -10.33
CA MET A 65 -12.28 -2.46 -9.75
C MET A 65 -11.49 -3.21 -10.81
N LEU A 66 -10.36 -3.80 -10.39
CA LEU A 66 -9.55 -4.63 -11.27
C LEU A 66 -10.30 -5.91 -11.65
N THR A 67 -10.38 -6.17 -12.93
CA THR A 67 -10.94 -7.40 -13.50
C THR A 67 -10.01 -7.96 -14.58
N ALA A 68 -10.16 -9.25 -14.88
CA ALA A 68 -9.38 -9.90 -15.90
C ALA A 68 -10.02 -9.66 -17.28
N SER A 69 -9.22 -9.27 -18.27
CA SER A 69 -9.65 -9.26 -19.67
C SER A 69 -9.83 -10.69 -20.21
N SER A 70 -10.33 -10.81 -21.43
CA SER A 70 -10.40 -12.10 -22.14
C SER A 70 -9.03 -12.61 -22.61
N GLN A 71 -8.02 -11.72 -22.71
CA GLN A 71 -6.72 -12.04 -23.26
C GLN A 71 -5.79 -12.61 -22.18
N VAL A 72 -5.38 -13.87 -22.34
CA VAL A 72 -4.33 -14.50 -21.52
C VAL A 72 -2.99 -13.84 -21.83
N ALA A 73 -2.18 -13.63 -20.80
CA ALA A 73 -0.92 -12.94 -20.92
C ALA A 73 0.25 -13.94 -21.05
N HIS A 74 1.19 -13.62 -21.93
CA HIS A 74 2.43 -14.38 -22.10
C HIS A 74 3.66 -13.49 -21.88
N ASN A 75 4.83 -14.11 -21.72
CA ASN A 75 6.10 -13.39 -21.75
C ASN A 75 6.28 -12.69 -23.09
N GLU A 76 6.94 -11.53 -23.08
CA GLU A 76 7.10 -10.68 -24.27
C GLU A 76 7.55 -11.45 -25.52
N GLY A 77 8.54 -12.34 -25.38
CA GLY A 77 9.06 -13.15 -26.48
C GLY A 77 8.15 -14.28 -26.95
N SER A 78 7.05 -14.57 -26.24
CA SER A 78 6.12 -15.68 -26.55
C SER A 78 4.74 -15.18 -27.01
N ARG A 79 4.56 -13.87 -27.17
CA ARG A 79 3.28 -13.26 -27.57
C ARG A 79 2.98 -13.50 -29.03
N GLY A 80 1.81 -14.05 -29.30
CA GLY A 80 1.30 -14.20 -30.67
C GLY A 80 0.80 -12.87 -31.25
N ALA A 81 0.54 -12.85 -32.57
CA ALA A 81 0.09 -11.66 -33.28
C ALA A 81 -1.21 -11.07 -32.72
N ALA A 82 -2.17 -11.91 -32.32
CA ALA A 82 -3.43 -11.47 -31.72
C ALA A 82 -3.21 -10.76 -30.37
N GLU A 83 -2.30 -11.26 -29.55
CA GLU A 83 -1.96 -10.66 -28.26
C GLU A 83 -1.21 -9.33 -28.45
N GLN A 84 -0.31 -9.25 -29.42
CA GLN A 84 0.37 -8.00 -29.78
C GLN A 84 -0.63 -6.94 -30.30
N ALA A 85 -1.58 -7.35 -31.13
CA ALA A 85 -2.66 -6.47 -31.57
C ALA A 85 -3.51 -5.98 -30.39
N PHE A 86 -3.87 -6.87 -29.44
CA PHE A 86 -4.55 -6.48 -28.21
C PHE A 86 -3.76 -5.42 -27.43
N LEU A 87 -2.47 -5.62 -27.24
CA LEU A 87 -1.62 -4.70 -26.47
C LEU A 87 -1.50 -3.32 -27.10
N SER A 88 -1.63 -3.19 -28.43
CA SER A 88 -1.61 -1.89 -29.09
C SER A 88 -2.78 -0.98 -28.66
N TYR A 89 -3.95 -1.55 -28.37
CA TYR A 89 -5.12 -0.84 -27.86
C TYR A 89 -5.15 -0.76 -26.32
N TYR A 90 -4.51 -1.71 -25.66
CA TYR A 90 -4.54 -1.86 -24.21
C TYR A 90 -3.70 -0.82 -23.48
N SER A 91 -2.80 -0.12 -24.15
CA SER A 91 -1.85 0.80 -23.50
C SER A 91 -2.50 1.87 -22.61
N ALA A 92 -3.62 2.46 -23.06
CA ALA A 92 -4.37 3.45 -22.29
C ALA A 92 -5.01 2.85 -21.04
N GLU A 93 -5.54 1.64 -21.13
CA GLU A 93 -6.14 0.91 -20.00
C GLU A 93 -5.07 0.50 -18.99
N ALA A 94 -3.94 -0.02 -19.44
CA ALA A 94 -2.78 -0.32 -18.60
C ALA A 94 -2.31 0.91 -17.81
N GLN A 95 -2.34 2.09 -18.43
CA GLN A 95 -1.98 3.33 -17.75
C GLN A 95 -2.99 3.69 -16.65
N LYS A 96 -4.29 3.54 -16.87
CA LYS A 96 -5.32 3.74 -15.85
C LYS A 96 -5.10 2.81 -14.66
N VAL A 97 -4.85 1.53 -14.89
CA VAL A 97 -4.55 0.57 -13.82
C VAL A 97 -3.33 1.01 -13.01
N ARG A 98 -2.27 1.45 -13.67
CA ARG A 98 -1.05 1.93 -12.98
C ARG A 98 -1.30 3.20 -12.17
N SER A 99 -2.19 4.08 -12.60
CA SER A 99 -2.53 5.33 -11.90
C SER A 99 -3.41 5.13 -10.67
N LEU A 100 -4.08 3.99 -10.51
CA LEU A 100 -4.94 3.70 -9.35
C LEU A 100 -4.24 3.88 -8.00
N GLY A 101 -2.96 3.53 -7.92
CA GLY A 101 -2.18 3.72 -6.70
C GLY A 101 -2.12 5.18 -6.29
N MET A 102 -1.85 6.05 -7.23
CA MET A 102 -1.77 7.50 -7.01
C MET A 102 -3.13 8.09 -6.62
N GLU A 103 -4.20 7.66 -7.27
CA GLU A 103 -5.54 8.12 -6.94
C GLU A 103 -5.98 7.65 -5.53
N ARG A 104 -5.72 6.42 -5.16
CA ARG A 104 -5.99 5.89 -3.82
C ARG A 104 -5.16 6.60 -2.75
N ALA A 105 -3.90 6.95 -3.03
CA ALA A 105 -3.07 7.73 -2.13
C ALA A 105 -3.62 9.15 -1.93
N LYS A 106 -4.05 9.82 -3.00
CA LYS A 106 -4.71 11.14 -2.94
C LYS A 106 -5.98 11.10 -2.10
N GLN A 107 -6.86 10.12 -2.31
CA GLN A 107 -8.10 9.96 -1.54
C GLN A 107 -7.79 9.75 -0.05
N ARG A 108 -6.85 8.87 0.28
CA ARG A 108 -6.45 8.61 1.66
C ARG A 108 -5.90 9.85 2.35
N ASN A 109 -5.08 10.63 1.66
CA ASN A 109 -4.56 11.90 2.16
C ASN A 109 -5.66 12.95 2.35
N ALA A 110 -6.62 13.06 1.43
CA ALA A 110 -7.77 13.95 1.57
C ALA A 110 -8.61 13.60 2.81
N HIS A 111 -8.91 12.31 3.05
CA HIS A 111 -9.60 11.87 4.25
C HIS A 111 -8.80 12.16 5.54
N ARG A 112 -7.49 12.01 5.52
CA ARG A 112 -6.62 12.34 6.64
C ARG A 112 -6.66 13.83 6.95
N ILE A 113 -6.54 14.68 5.94
CA ILE A 113 -6.58 16.14 6.07
C ILE A 113 -7.94 16.59 6.62
N ALA A 114 -9.04 16.07 6.05
CA ALA A 114 -10.39 16.38 6.51
C ALA A 114 -10.61 15.99 7.98
N ARG A 115 -10.10 14.82 8.40
CA ARG A 115 -10.17 14.35 9.79
C ARG A 115 -9.35 15.25 10.74
N LEU A 116 -8.17 15.70 10.31
CA LEU A 116 -7.34 16.64 11.08
C LEU A 116 -8.01 18.01 11.20
N ALA A 117 -8.58 18.54 10.11
CA ALA A 117 -9.32 19.80 10.12
C ALA A 117 -10.54 19.73 11.06
N LYS A 118 -11.31 18.64 11.01
CA LYS A 118 -12.44 18.42 11.94
C LYS A 118 -11.98 18.35 13.40
N ARG A 119 -10.87 17.68 13.67
CA ARG A 119 -10.30 17.62 15.02
C ARG A 119 -9.89 19.02 15.49
N ASN A 120 -9.14 19.78 14.67
CA ASN A 120 -8.71 21.12 15.02
C ASN A 120 -9.90 22.08 15.24
N ALA A 121 -10.97 21.94 14.46
CA ALA A 121 -12.20 22.72 14.66
C ALA A 121 -12.91 22.36 15.98
N MET A 122 -12.90 21.09 16.38
CA MET A 122 -13.45 20.65 17.67
C MET A 122 -12.60 21.15 18.84
N ASP A 123 -11.28 21.23 18.65
CA ASP A 123 -10.35 21.77 19.66
C ASP A 123 -10.51 23.28 19.81
N ALA A 124 -10.73 24.01 18.70
CA ALA A 124 -11.03 25.46 18.72
C ALA A 124 -12.37 25.80 19.40
N ALA A 125 -13.31 24.85 19.49
CA ALA A 125 -14.60 25.00 20.17
C ALA A 125 -14.52 24.80 21.71
N GLY A 126 -13.33 24.86 22.30
CA GLY A 126 -13.15 24.92 23.74
C GLY A 126 -13.02 23.59 24.50
N LYS A 127 -12.73 22.51 23.79
CA LYS A 127 -12.32 21.26 24.46
C LYS A 127 -10.82 21.32 24.76
N PRO A 128 -10.35 21.05 25.99
CA PRO A 128 -8.92 21.05 26.29
C PRO A 128 -8.17 20.05 25.41
N MET A 129 -7.27 20.55 24.61
CA MET A 129 -6.41 19.74 23.75
C MET A 129 -5.41 18.95 24.59
N MET A 130 -5.16 17.70 24.18
CA MET A 130 -4.05 16.91 24.70
C MET A 130 -2.72 17.69 24.64
N ARG A 131 -2.59 18.61 23.70
CA ARG A 131 -1.43 19.51 23.53
C ARG A 131 -1.34 20.58 24.64
N GLU A 132 -2.46 21.15 25.09
CA GLU A 132 -2.47 22.09 26.23
C GLU A 132 -2.17 21.36 27.53
N ILE A 133 -2.68 20.14 27.69
CA ILE A 133 -2.33 19.28 28.81
C ILE A 133 -0.83 18.98 28.83
N MET A 134 -0.22 18.73 27.68
CA MET A 134 1.22 18.50 27.56
C MET A 134 2.04 19.80 27.66
N ALA A 135 1.54 20.91 27.13
CA ALA A 135 2.19 22.21 27.25
C ALA A 135 2.16 22.71 28.69
N GLY A 136 1.06 22.51 29.43
CA GLY A 136 0.98 22.74 30.86
C GLY A 136 1.89 21.80 31.66
N ALA A 137 2.24 20.65 31.14
CA ALA A 137 3.18 19.71 31.74
C ALA A 137 4.66 20.08 31.50
N THR A 138 4.95 20.93 30.49
CA THR A 138 6.31 21.38 30.15
C THR A 138 6.62 22.82 30.46
N GLY A 139 5.61 23.65 30.73
CA GLY A 139 5.78 25.05 31.21
C GLY A 139 5.92 25.09 32.72
N GLY A 140 6.92 25.75 33.25
CA GLY A 140 7.45 25.80 34.60
C GLY A 140 6.53 25.67 35.83
N GLU A 141 5.23 25.56 35.68
CA GLU A 141 4.27 25.18 36.73
C GLU A 141 3.43 23.96 36.24
N GLY A 142 4.01 23.13 35.44
CA GLY A 142 3.39 21.89 34.98
C GLY A 142 3.06 20.95 36.11
N ILE A 143 2.01 20.21 36.00
CA ILE A 143 1.62 19.09 36.87
C ILE A 143 2.89 18.33 37.23
N GLY A 144 3.36 18.49 38.45
CA GLY A 144 4.62 17.94 38.94
C GLY A 144 4.72 16.46 38.56
N VAL A 145 5.75 16.13 37.81
CA VAL A 145 6.04 14.75 37.41
C VAL A 145 6.57 13.93 38.59
N THR A 146 6.46 14.46 39.81
CA THR A 146 6.84 13.79 41.05
C THR A 146 5.69 12.91 41.52
N GLY A 147 5.93 11.61 41.57
CA GLY A 147 4.97 10.63 42.11
C GLY A 147 5.12 9.27 41.42
N LYS A 148 4.73 8.21 42.12
CA LYS A 148 4.71 6.83 41.56
C LYS A 148 3.68 6.74 40.45
N ARG A 149 4.11 6.49 39.22
CA ARG A 149 3.24 6.25 38.08
C ARG A 149 3.29 4.78 37.70
N LYS A 150 2.12 4.18 37.41
CA LYS A 150 2.03 2.83 36.87
C LYS A 150 2.11 2.94 35.35
N GLY A 151 3.16 2.39 34.74
CA GLY A 151 3.29 2.23 33.30
C GLY A 151 2.96 0.79 32.92
N LEU A 152 2.22 0.60 31.82
CA LEU A 152 2.02 -0.71 31.23
C LEU A 152 3.16 -0.96 30.24
N VAL A 153 3.97 -1.97 30.51
CA VAL A 153 4.98 -2.46 29.57
C VAL A 153 4.49 -3.80 29.03
N ILE A 154 4.25 -3.86 27.74
CA ILE A 154 3.88 -5.10 27.05
C ILE A 154 5.15 -5.69 26.46
N LEU A 155 5.60 -6.82 27.01
CA LEU A 155 6.70 -7.60 26.45
C LEU A 155 6.11 -8.61 25.46
N VAL A 156 6.49 -8.48 24.18
CA VAL A 156 6.10 -9.42 23.15
C VAL A 156 7.26 -10.35 22.86
N ASN A 157 7.06 -11.64 23.10
CA ASN A 157 8.01 -12.67 22.75
C ASN A 157 7.65 -13.24 21.38
N PHE A 158 8.57 -13.14 20.42
CA PHE A 158 8.40 -13.75 19.11
C PHE A 158 8.86 -15.21 19.16
N LYS A 159 8.18 -16.07 18.43
CA LYS A 159 8.40 -17.53 18.42
C LYS A 159 9.84 -17.92 18.03
N ASP A 160 10.52 -17.06 17.30
CA ASP A 160 11.84 -17.24 16.72
C ASP A 160 12.95 -16.37 17.35
N LYS A 161 12.60 -15.49 18.32
CA LYS A 161 13.57 -14.69 19.08
C LYS A 161 13.13 -14.54 20.54
N GLN A 162 13.84 -15.20 21.42
CA GLN A 162 13.68 -15.03 22.86
C GLN A 162 14.53 -13.82 23.34
N MET A 163 13.91 -12.95 24.15
CA MET A 163 14.67 -11.91 24.85
C MET A 163 15.60 -12.59 25.86
N GLN A 164 16.90 -12.41 25.67
CA GLN A 164 17.87 -12.81 26.70
C GLN A 164 17.83 -11.77 27.83
N SER A 165 17.37 -12.18 28.99
CA SER A 165 17.51 -11.39 30.22
C SER A 165 18.99 -11.42 30.67
N LYS A 166 19.78 -10.45 30.25
CA LYS A 166 21.04 -10.12 30.91
C LYS A 166 20.77 -9.03 31.91
N HIS A 167 20.51 -9.43 33.13
CA HIS A 167 20.71 -8.58 34.31
C HIS A 167 21.65 -9.33 35.24
N SER A 168 22.88 -8.88 35.26
CA SER A 168 23.82 -9.03 36.37
C SER A 168 23.62 -7.83 37.29
#